data_f2465468423ac631ba065e1ad3d3cd55
#
_entry.id   f2465468423ac631ba065e1ad3d3cd55
#
_cell.length_a   1.000
_cell.length_b   1.000
_cell.length_c   1.000
_cell.angle_alpha   90.00
_cell.angle_beta   90.00
_cell.angle_gamma   90.00
#
_symmetry.space_group_name_H-M   'P 1'
#
loop_
_entity.id
_entity.type
_entity.pdbx_description
1 polymer ?
#
loop_
_entity_poly.entity_id
_entity_poly.type
_entity_poly.pdbx_seq_one_letter_code
_entity_poly.pdbx_strand_id
1 'polypeptide(L)'
;MKEFDYSTVPHYKTYNFIKAVFKPIIKWVYHIKYKGLENVPDEGTKYIVAINHTCALDPVFVAAPKNVPPLHFMAKAELFKNPFAAWFMTRMYAFPVKRGKGDTSAIDYGEKIINEGHVMAICPEGKRIKDKDGVPQKAKAGVAIIAKATNASVLPVAICCNGKIKAGKHVTVSYGKLLSPEELGLDKEECSRRDIANAAGMIMDKITELWEAEVK
;
A
#
# COMPACT_ATOMS: atom_id res chain seq x y z
N MET A 1 13.40 -19.88 13.79
CA MET A 1 12.78 -18.56 13.46
C MET A 1 11.33 -18.65 13.90
N LYS A 2 10.83 -17.72 14.72
CA LYS A 2 9.42 -17.75 15.13
C LYS A 2 8.57 -17.47 13.88
N GLU A 3 7.62 -18.34 13.58
CA GLU A 3 6.69 -18.16 12.47
C GLU A 3 5.85 -16.91 12.73
N PHE A 4 5.49 -16.17 11.64
CA PHE A 4 4.65 -14.98 11.80
C PHE A 4 3.25 -15.43 12.22
N ASP A 5 2.72 -14.81 13.26
CA ASP A 5 1.39 -15.11 13.77
C ASP A 5 0.33 -14.31 12.99
N TYR A 6 -0.40 -15.01 12.13
CA TYR A 6 -1.53 -14.46 11.38
C TYR A 6 -2.86 -14.47 12.16
N SER A 7 -2.86 -14.99 13.39
CA SER A 7 -4.10 -15.11 14.19
C SER A 7 -4.54 -13.79 14.82
N THR A 8 -3.62 -12.83 14.96
CA THR A 8 -3.88 -11.54 15.60
C THR A 8 -3.37 -10.36 14.77
N VAL A 9 -4.08 -9.22 14.84
CA VAL A 9 -3.57 -7.95 14.30
C VAL A 9 -2.93 -7.17 15.45
N PRO A 10 -1.60 -7.06 15.51
CA PRO A 10 -0.93 -6.48 16.65
C PRO A 10 -1.04 -4.96 16.66
N HIS A 11 -1.03 -4.37 17.85
CA HIS A 11 -0.91 -2.93 18.06
C HIS A 11 0.46 -2.57 18.62
N TYR A 12 1.20 -1.67 17.95
CA TYR A 12 2.56 -1.26 18.36
C TYR A 12 2.61 0.19 18.81
N LYS A 13 2.73 0.43 20.11
CA LYS A 13 2.92 1.78 20.68
C LYS A 13 4.16 2.50 20.12
N THR A 14 5.17 1.74 19.71
CA THR A 14 6.43 2.25 19.12
C THR A 14 6.26 2.86 17.74
N TYR A 15 5.18 2.52 17.01
CA TYR A 15 4.93 3.00 15.64
C TYR A 15 4.91 4.53 15.54
N ASN A 16 4.11 5.17 16.39
CA ASN A 16 3.97 6.64 16.37
C ASN A 16 5.30 7.35 16.71
N PHE A 17 6.10 6.78 17.61
CA PHE A 17 7.44 7.30 17.92
C PHE A 17 8.36 7.19 16.69
N ILE A 18 8.43 6.01 16.07
CA ILE A 18 9.23 5.77 14.85
C ILE A 18 8.78 6.74 13.75
N LYS A 19 7.47 6.84 13.49
CA LYS A 19 6.90 7.77 12.50
C LYS A 19 7.28 9.22 12.77
N ALA A 20 7.22 9.67 14.03
CA ALA A 20 7.58 11.04 14.43
C ALA A 20 9.06 11.36 14.17
N VAL A 21 9.96 10.41 14.42
CA VAL A 21 11.41 10.56 14.20
C VAL A 21 11.75 10.53 12.70
N PHE A 22 11.21 9.55 11.97
CA PHE A 22 11.58 9.36 10.56
C PHE A 22 10.93 10.37 9.61
N LYS A 23 9.70 10.84 9.91
CA LYS A 23 8.96 11.77 9.04
C LYS A 23 9.75 13.03 8.67
N PRO A 24 10.33 13.81 9.61
CA PRO A 24 11.08 15.01 9.25
C PRO A 24 12.34 14.69 8.45
N ILE A 25 13.02 13.60 8.78
CA ILE A 25 14.24 13.16 8.09
C ILE A 25 13.95 12.84 6.62
N ILE A 26 12.98 11.97 6.36
CA ILE A 26 12.63 11.59 4.99
C ILE A 26 12.08 12.76 4.18
N LYS A 27 11.26 13.61 4.82
CA LYS A 27 10.72 14.80 4.16
C LYS A 27 11.85 15.76 3.73
N TRP A 28 12.88 15.93 4.56
CA TRP A 28 14.04 16.74 4.25
C TRP A 28 14.93 16.11 3.19
N VAL A 29 15.26 14.80 3.35
CA VAL A 29 16.17 14.08 2.44
C VAL A 29 15.59 13.92 1.03
N TYR A 30 14.27 13.71 0.90
CA TYR A 30 13.61 13.46 -0.38
C TYR A 30 12.70 14.61 -0.83
N HIS A 31 12.78 15.78 -0.17
CA HIS A 31 11.97 16.96 -0.48
C HIS A 31 10.51 16.61 -0.78
N ILE A 32 9.90 15.79 0.08
CA ILE A 32 8.59 15.18 -0.20
C ILE A 32 7.49 16.23 -0.22
N LYS A 33 6.73 16.23 -1.32
CA LYS A 33 5.49 16.97 -1.48
C LYS A 33 4.30 16.02 -1.43
N TYR A 34 3.28 16.37 -0.65
CA TYR A 34 2.03 15.61 -0.57
C TYR A 34 0.91 16.38 -1.26
N LYS A 35 0.07 15.68 -2.03
CA LYS A 35 -1.13 16.20 -2.70
C LYS A 35 -2.33 15.30 -2.40
N GLY A 36 -3.52 15.86 -2.37
CA GLY A 36 -4.76 15.09 -2.19
C GLY A 36 -4.92 14.46 -0.81
N LEU A 37 -4.27 15.00 0.23
CA LEU A 37 -4.40 14.47 1.60
C LEU A 37 -5.82 14.60 2.16
N GLU A 38 -6.62 15.46 1.61
CA GLU A 38 -8.05 15.61 1.89
C GLU A 38 -8.89 14.40 1.43
N ASN A 39 -8.34 13.57 0.54
CA ASN A 39 -8.98 12.34 0.07
C ASN A 39 -8.74 11.14 1.01
N VAL A 40 -7.87 11.28 2.01
CA VAL A 40 -7.67 10.22 3.01
C VAL A 40 -8.94 10.11 3.85
N PRO A 41 -9.60 8.94 3.87
CA PRO A 41 -10.87 8.79 4.57
C PRO A 41 -10.74 9.02 6.08
N ASP A 42 -11.85 9.42 6.70
CA ASP A 42 -11.97 9.55 8.14
C ASP A 42 -11.83 8.20 8.86
N GLU A 43 -11.51 8.26 10.15
CA GLU A 43 -11.39 7.10 11.02
C GLU A 43 -12.69 6.28 11.02
N GLY A 44 -12.57 4.96 10.95
CA GLY A 44 -13.70 4.02 10.87
C GLY A 44 -14.13 3.65 9.44
N THR A 45 -13.66 4.34 8.42
CA THR A 45 -13.89 3.93 7.02
C THR A 45 -13.04 2.70 6.68
N LYS A 46 -13.66 1.67 6.08
CA LYS A 46 -12.94 0.51 5.55
C LYS A 46 -12.34 0.83 4.18
N TYR A 47 -11.03 0.86 4.09
CA TYR A 47 -10.36 1.08 2.81
C TYR A 47 -8.98 0.44 2.72
N ILE A 48 -8.54 0.23 1.49
CA ILE A 48 -7.23 -0.28 1.13
C ILE A 48 -6.48 0.82 0.40
N VAL A 49 -5.23 1.07 0.77
CA VAL A 49 -4.35 1.99 0.03
C VAL A 49 -3.62 1.22 -1.07
N ALA A 50 -3.85 1.57 -2.33
CA ALA A 50 -3.17 0.98 -3.48
C ALA A 50 -2.08 1.93 -3.99
N ILE A 51 -0.82 1.47 -4.03
CA ILE A 51 0.34 2.30 -4.38
C ILE A 51 1.19 1.67 -5.49
N ASN A 52 1.77 2.45 -6.40
CA ASN A 52 2.84 1.97 -7.28
C ASN A 52 4.11 1.68 -6.48
N HIS A 53 4.95 0.75 -6.95
CA HIS A 53 6.11 0.29 -6.19
C HIS A 53 7.44 0.59 -6.89
N THR A 54 8.09 1.67 -6.48
CA THR A 54 9.32 2.18 -7.09
C THR A 54 10.57 1.92 -6.25
N CYS A 55 10.46 2.04 -4.92
CA CYS A 55 11.60 1.83 -4.02
C CYS A 55 11.20 1.14 -2.70
N ALA A 56 12.19 0.82 -1.87
CA ALA A 56 11.94 0.18 -0.57
C ALA A 56 11.29 1.12 0.46
N LEU A 57 11.35 2.43 0.24
CA LEU A 57 10.83 3.45 1.15
C LEU A 57 9.40 3.89 0.81
N ASP A 58 8.79 3.37 -0.27
CA ASP A 58 7.42 3.72 -0.65
C ASP A 58 6.42 3.60 0.52
N PRO A 59 6.45 2.53 1.34
CA PRO A 59 5.60 2.43 2.52
C PRO A 59 5.79 3.59 3.51
N VAL A 60 7.03 4.02 3.68
CA VAL A 60 7.37 5.11 4.61
C VAL A 60 6.89 6.45 4.06
N PHE A 61 7.04 6.69 2.74
CA PHE A 61 6.57 7.92 2.11
C PHE A 61 5.05 8.07 2.23
N VAL A 62 4.31 6.99 1.97
CA VAL A 62 2.84 7.01 2.04
C VAL A 62 2.33 7.09 3.49
N ALA A 63 2.96 6.42 4.43
CA ALA A 63 2.52 6.42 5.82
C ALA A 63 2.92 7.66 6.62
N ALA A 64 3.80 8.52 6.09
CA ALA A 64 4.37 9.65 6.85
C ALA A 64 3.40 10.78 7.22
N PRO A 65 2.37 11.17 6.44
CA PRO A 65 1.45 12.24 6.82
C PRO A 65 0.69 11.93 8.11
N LYS A 66 0.40 12.97 8.91
CA LYS A 66 -0.22 12.81 10.25
C LYS A 66 -1.63 12.18 10.16
N ASN A 67 -2.40 12.56 9.15
CA ASN A 67 -3.76 12.09 8.92
C ASN A 67 -3.85 10.70 8.26
N VAL A 68 -2.72 10.09 7.87
CA VAL A 68 -2.69 8.71 7.40
C VAL A 68 -2.53 7.77 8.60
N PRO A 69 -3.48 6.84 8.83
CA PRO A 69 -3.41 5.89 9.93
C PRO A 69 -2.23 4.91 9.78
N PRO A 70 -1.95 4.07 10.77
CA PRO A 70 -1.02 2.96 10.60
C PRO A 70 -1.43 2.07 9.43
N LEU A 71 -0.51 1.86 8.49
CA LEU A 71 -0.75 1.04 7.30
C LEU A 71 -0.06 -0.31 7.45
N HIS A 72 -0.82 -1.39 7.26
CA HIS A 72 -0.29 -2.74 7.21
C HIS A 72 0.21 -3.07 5.80
N PHE A 73 1.47 -3.50 5.66
CA PHE A 73 2.10 -3.75 4.35
C PHE A 73 2.46 -5.21 4.14
N MET A 74 2.18 -5.73 2.96
CA MET A 74 2.73 -7.01 2.50
C MET A 74 4.20 -6.86 2.14
N ALA A 75 5.07 -7.62 2.78
CA ALA A 75 6.50 -7.61 2.49
C ALA A 75 7.01 -9.02 2.19
N LYS A 76 8.05 -9.12 1.35
CA LYS A 76 8.62 -10.39 0.93
C LYS A 76 9.10 -11.20 2.15
N ALA A 77 8.69 -12.46 2.28
CA ALA A 77 8.98 -13.32 3.43
C ALA A 77 10.49 -13.42 3.74
N GLU A 78 11.34 -13.38 2.70
CA GLU A 78 12.78 -13.44 2.88
C GLU A 78 13.39 -12.26 3.66
N LEU A 79 12.70 -11.11 3.70
CA LEU A 79 13.13 -9.96 4.49
C LEU A 79 13.01 -10.22 6.00
N PHE A 80 12.15 -11.14 6.40
CA PHE A 80 11.96 -11.54 7.80
C PHE A 80 12.95 -12.60 8.28
N LYS A 81 13.87 -13.09 7.41
CA LYS A 81 14.92 -14.04 7.80
C LYS A 81 15.94 -13.42 8.75
N ASN A 82 16.23 -12.14 8.60
CA ASN A 82 17.09 -11.41 9.53
C ASN A 82 16.24 -10.99 10.75
N PRO A 83 16.60 -11.38 11.98
CA PRO A 83 15.80 -11.13 13.17
C PRO A 83 15.64 -9.64 13.50
N PHE A 84 16.66 -8.81 13.22
CA PHE A 84 16.57 -7.37 13.43
C PHE A 84 15.62 -6.71 12.40
N ALA A 85 15.76 -7.09 11.12
CA ALA A 85 14.86 -6.62 10.08
C ALA A 85 13.42 -7.06 10.34
N ALA A 86 13.20 -8.33 10.75
CA ALA A 86 11.89 -8.84 11.13
C ALA A 86 11.29 -8.05 12.29
N TRP A 87 12.08 -7.80 13.34
CA TRP A 87 11.65 -7.00 14.50
C TRP A 87 11.21 -5.58 14.08
N PHE A 88 12.01 -4.90 13.25
CA PHE A 88 11.71 -3.55 12.78
C PHE A 88 10.49 -3.53 11.87
N MET A 89 10.46 -4.41 10.84
CA MET A 89 9.38 -4.46 9.88
C MET A 89 8.03 -4.79 10.51
N THR A 90 8.01 -5.74 11.46
CA THR A 90 6.78 -6.09 12.17
C THR A 90 6.25 -4.91 12.97
N ARG A 91 7.13 -4.12 13.62
CA ARG A 91 6.72 -2.89 14.34
C ARG A 91 6.27 -1.77 13.43
N MET A 92 6.65 -1.82 12.17
CA MET A 92 6.13 -0.95 11.11
C MET A 92 4.90 -1.55 10.41
N TYR A 93 4.23 -2.51 11.03
CA TYR A 93 3.04 -3.20 10.53
C TYR A 93 3.25 -3.95 9.19
N ALA A 94 4.49 -4.29 8.85
CA ALA A 94 4.74 -5.16 7.72
C ALA A 94 4.59 -6.63 8.11
N PHE A 95 3.95 -7.44 7.24
CA PHE A 95 3.78 -8.87 7.40
C PHE A 95 4.30 -9.64 6.19
N PRO A 96 4.78 -10.90 6.38
CA PRO A 96 5.42 -11.66 5.31
C PRO A 96 4.41 -12.19 4.28
N VAL A 97 4.83 -12.25 3.02
CA VAL A 97 4.10 -12.92 1.92
C VAL A 97 5.06 -13.75 1.08
N LYS A 98 4.69 -14.99 0.76
CA LYS A 98 5.43 -15.88 -0.15
C LYS A 98 4.99 -15.61 -1.59
N ARG A 99 5.66 -14.68 -2.27
CA ARG A 99 5.31 -14.27 -3.63
C ARG A 99 5.38 -15.41 -4.63
N GLY A 100 4.42 -15.48 -5.55
CA GLY A 100 4.42 -16.42 -6.67
C GLY A 100 3.87 -17.82 -6.37
N LYS A 101 3.44 -18.11 -5.14
CA LYS A 101 2.91 -19.41 -4.73
C LYS A 101 1.41 -19.41 -4.38
N GLY A 102 0.67 -18.34 -4.74
CA GLY A 102 -0.74 -18.22 -4.36
C GLY A 102 -0.90 -18.27 -2.82
N ASP A 103 -0.15 -17.41 -2.12
CA ASP A 103 -0.16 -17.37 -0.65
C ASP A 103 -1.52 -16.84 -0.16
N THR A 104 -2.47 -17.76 0.02
CA THR A 104 -3.81 -17.45 0.52
C THR A 104 -3.75 -16.88 1.93
N SER A 105 -2.82 -17.35 2.79
CA SER A 105 -2.67 -16.86 4.16
C SER A 105 -2.43 -15.36 4.24
N ALA A 106 -1.69 -14.79 3.28
CA ALA A 106 -1.44 -13.36 3.23
C ALA A 106 -2.67 -12.56 2.75
N ILE A 107 -3.50 -13.15 1.88
CA ILE A 107 -4.77 -12.57 1.45
C ILE A 107 -5.76 -12.61 2.62
N ASP A 108 -5.96 -13.79 3.24
CA ASP A 108 -6.84 -13.99 4.39
C ASP A 108 -6.48 -13.03 5.55
N TYR A 109 -5.18 -12.83 5.78
CA TYR A 109 -4.72 -11.86 6.78
C TYR A 109 -5.00 -10.40 6.39
N GLY A 110 -4.89 -10.08 5.10
CA GLY A 110 -5.29 -8.77 4.57
C GLY A 110 -6.77 -8.49 4.79
N GLU A 111 -7.63 -9.47 4.54
CA GLU A 111 -9.08 -9.40 4.81
C GLU A 111 -9.35 -9.19 6.31
N LYS A 112 -8.65 -9.93 7.16
CA LYS A 112 -8.73 -9.79 8.61
C LYS A 112 -8.35 -8.37 9.07
N ILE A 113 -7.25 -7.81 8.59
CA ILE A 113 -6.82 -6.44 8.87
C ILE A 113 -7.95 -5.45 8.61
N ILE A 114 -8.57 -5.53 7.43
CA ILE A 114 -9.66 -4.60 7.04
C ILE A 114 -10.91 -4.82 7.87
N ASN A 115 -11.28 -6.09 8.15
CA ASN A 115 -12.47 -6.42 8.93
C ASN A 115 -12.34 -6.03 10.41
N GLU A 116 -11.13 -5.98 10.96
CA GLU A 116 -10.86 -5.49 12.32
C GLU A 116 -10.74 -3.95 12.38
N GLY A 117 -11.04 -3.23 11.27
CA GLY A 117 -11.05 -1.76 11.23
C GLY A 117 -9.69 -1.11 11.03
N HIS A 118 -8.68 -1.89 10.64
CA HIS A 118 -7.35 -1.39 10.29
C HIS A 118 -7.24 -1.11 8.79
N VAL A 119 -6.21 -0.37 8.39
CA VAL A 119 -5.94 -0.02 6.99
C VAL A 119 -4.76 -0.81 6.47
N MET A 120 -4.93 -1.42 5.30
CA MET A 120 -3.89 -2.13 4.60
C MET A 120 -3.39 -1.32 3.42
N ALA A 121 -2.09 -1.40 3.13
CA ALA A 121 -1.53 -0.89 1.89
C ALA A 121 -0.94 -2.02 1.05
N ILE A 122 -1.23 -2.01 -0.23
CA ILE A 122 -0.79 -3.03 -1.19
C ILE A 122 -0.20 -2.36 -2.44
N CYS A 123 0.83 -2.99 -3.00
CA CYS A 123 1.34 -2.62 -4.32
C CYS A 123 0.72 -3.57 -5.35
N PRO A 124 -0.24 -3.13 -6.19
CA PRO A 124 -0.93 -4.01 -7.13
C PRO A 124 0.01 -4.71 -8.11
N GLU A 125 1.13 -4.09 -8.45
CA GLU A 125 2.17 -4.66 -9.32
C GLU A 125 2.78 -5.96 -8.76
N GLY A 126 2.71 -6.18 -7.45
CA GLY A 126 3.22 -7.36 -6.74
C GLY A 126 4.75 -7.47 -6.70
N LYS A 127 5.48 -6.55 -7.30
CA LYS A 127 6.95 -6.46 -7.27
C LYS A 127 7.38 -5.01 -7.48
N ARG A 128 8.59 -4.68 -7.05
CA ARG A 128 9.19 -3.37 -7.32
C ARG A 128 9.51 -3.22 -8.80
N ILE A 129 9.10 -2.10 -9.37
CA ILE A 129 9.46 -1.72 -10.74
C ILE A 129 10.90 -1.20 -10.73
N LYS A 130 11.74 -1.80 -11.57
CA LYS A 130 13.16 -1.43 -11.68
C LYS A 130 13.42 -0.41 -12.79
N ASP A 131 12.38 -0.03 -13.52
CA ASP A 131 12.48 0.96 -14.58
C ASP A 131 12.98 2.29 -14.02
N LYS A 132 13.76 3.01 -14.86
CA LYS A 132 14.36 4.29 -14.47
C LYS A 132 13.31 5.36 -14.23
N ASP A 133 12.21 5.30 -14.97
CA ASP A 133 11.17 6.32 -14.98
C ASP A 133 10.05 6.05 -13.97
N GLY A 134 10.02 4.84 -13.37
CA GLY A 134 9.05 4.47 -12.33
C GLY A 134 7.61 4.37 -12.84
N VAL A 135 7.44 4.15 -14.16
CA VAL A 135 6.11 4.04 -14.80
C VAL A 135 5.31 2.90 -14.19
N PRO A 136 4.09 3.16 -13.69
CA PRO A 136 3.24 2.13 -13.13
C PRO A 136 2.99 0.98 -14.10
N GLN A 137 2.99 -0.26 -13.60
CA GLN A 137 2.87 -1.47 -14.40
C GLN A 137 1.53 -2.16 -14.15
N LYS A 138 1.22 -3.18 -14.97
CA LYS A 138 -0.03 -3.93 -14.88
C LYS A 138 -0.28 -4.50 -13.47
N ALA A 139 -1.52 -4.33 -12.98
CA ALA A 139 -1.95 -4.82 -11.68
C ALA A 139 -2.13 -6.35 -11.65
N LYS A 140 -1.92 -6.92 -10.47
CA LYS A 140 -2.38 -8.25 -10.08
C LYS A 140 -3.69 -8.16 -9.32
N ALA A 141 -4.44 -9.24 -9.30
CA ALA A 141 -5.79 -9.31 -8.74
C ALA A 141 -5.89 -9.09 -7.21
N GLY A 142 -4.77 -9.20 -6.46
CA GLY A 142 -4.79 -9.24 -4.99
C GLY A 142 -5.53 -8.09 -4.32
N VAL A 143 -5.36 -6.85 -4.80
CA VAL A 143 -6.06 -5.69 -4.26
C VAL A 143 -7.57 -5.80 -4.45
N ALA A 144 -8.02 -6.22 -5.63
CA ALA A 144 -9.45 -6.36 -5.95
C ALA A 144 -10.09 -7.55 -5.22
N ILE A 145 -9.34 -8.64 -4.99
CA ILE A 145 -9.80 -9.79 -4.20
C ILE A 145 -10.11 -9.35 -2.77
N ILE A 146 -9.17 -8.67 -2.10
CA ILE A 146 -9.36 -8.19 -0.72
C ILE A 146 -10.49 -7.15 -0.67
N ALA A 147 -10.53 -6.20 -1.61
CA ALA A 147 -11.59 -5.19 -1.68
C ALA A 147 -12.98 -5.83 -1.81
N LYS A 148 -13.13 -6.84 -2.68
CA LYS A 148 -14.37 -7.61 -2.83
C LYS A 148 -14.77 -8.33 -1.55
N ALA A 149 -13.84 -9.10 -0.97
CA ALA A 149 -14.11 -9.92 0.21
C ALA A 149 -14.47 -9.09 1.46
N THR A 150 -13.97 -7.87 1.56
CA THR A 150 -14.18 -6.99 2.72
C THR A 150 -15.20 -5.87 2.47
N ASN A 151 -15.70 -5.76 1.25
CA ASN A 151 -16.51 -4.61 0.80
C ASN A 151 -15.81 -3.26 1.10
N ALA A 152 -14.48 -3.22 0.97
CA ALA A 152 -13.68 -2.04 1.25
C ALA A 152 -13.47 -1.20 0.00
N SER A 153 -13.51 0.12 0.15
CA SER A 153 -13.10 1.07 -0.88
C SER A 153 -11.60 1.02 -1.12
N VAL A 154 -11.12 1.55 -2.24
CA VAL A 154 -9.69 1.60 -2.56
C VAL A 154 -9.25 3.05 -2.76
N LEU A 155 -8.22 3.46 -2.01
CA LEU A 155 -7.58 4.77 -2.14
C LEU A 155 -6.33 4.62 -3.05
N PRO A 156 -6.38 5.07 -4.31
CA PRO A 156 -5.22 5.04 -5.19
C PRO A 156 -4.22 6.12 -4.79
N VAL A 157 -2.94 5.76 -4.71
CA VAL A 157 -1.85 6.68 -4.37
C VAL A 157 -0.69 6.50 -5.33
N ALA A 158 -0.21 7.58 -5.92
CA ALA A 158 0.96 7.56 -6.78
C ALA A 158 2.18 8.17 -6.09
N ILE A 159 3.31 7.49 -6.24
CA ILE A 159 4.63 7.98 -5.82
C ILE A 159 5.40 8.32 -7.10
N CYS A 160 5.76 9.59 -7.25
CA CYS A 160 6.38 10.13 -8.43
C CYS A 160 7.75 10.75 -8.11
N CYS A 161 8.70 10.52 -9.00
CA CYS A 161 10.00 11.16 -8.96
C CYS A 161 10.55 11.25 -10.38
N ASN A 162 11.15 12.34 -10.73
CA ASN A 162 11.87 12.44 -12.01
C ASN A 162 13.15 11.60 -11.96
N GLY A 163 13.09 10.40 -12.58
CA GLY A 163 14.11 9.37 -12.54
C GLY A 163 14.09 8.56 -11.24
N LYS A 164 15.20 7.87 -10.93
CA LYS A 164 15.29 7.02 -9.73
C LYS A 164 15.18 7.81 -8.44
N ILE A 165 14.39 7.31 -7.49
CA ILE A 165 14.30 7.84 -6.13
C ILE A 165 15.63 7.64 -5.41
N LYS A 166 16.28 8.75 -5.00
CA LYS A 166 17.51 8.80 -4.22
C LYS A 166 17.54 10.08 -3.38
N ALA A 167 18.41 10.14 -2.38
CA ALA A 167 18.61 11.34 -1.56
C ALA A 167 18.85 12.58 -2.41
N GLY A 168 18.27 13.72 -2.04
CA GLY A 168 18.31 14.99 -2.77
C GLY A 168 17.33 15.10 -3.94
N LYS A 169 16.57 14.05 -4.27
CA LYS A 169 15.52 14.12 -5.29
C LYS A 169 14.18 14.55 -4.69
N HIS A 170 13.38 15.24 -5.50
CA HIS A 170 12.02 15.60 -5.15
C HIS A 170 11.09 14.42 -5.41
N VAL A 171 10.35 14.01 -4.38
CA VAL A 171 9.33 12.96 -4.46
C VAL A 171 7.97 13.60 -4.23
N THR A 172 7.02 13.35 -5.12
CA THR A 172 5.61 13.71 -4.92
C THR A 172 4.82 12.45 -4.56
N VAL A 173 3.98 12.54 -3.53
CA VAL A 173 3.03 11.50 -3.15
C VAL A 173 1.63 12.07 -3.32
N SER A 174 0.89 11.56 -4.29
CA SER A 174 -0.44 12.05 -4.67
C SER A 174 -1.52 11.03 -4.29
N TYR A 175 -2.46 11.44 -3.42
CA TYR A 175 -3.61 10.64 -2.98
C TYR A 175 -4.80 10.98 -3.87
N GLY A 176 -5.32 9.98 -4.58
CA GLY A 176 -6.46 10.12 -5.47
C GLY A 176 -7.79 10.08 -4.71
N LYS A 177 -8.88 10.16 -5.45
CA LYS A 177 -10.22 9.96 -4.89
C LYS A 177 -10.44 8.51 -4.50
N LEU A 178 -11.19 8.31 -3.43
CA LEU A 178 -11.58 6.98 -2.97
C LEU A 178 -12.48 6.33 -4.04
N LEU A 179 -12.19 5.09 -4.37
CA LEU A 179 -12.97 4.27 -5.30
C LEU A 179 -13.84 3.33 -4.48
N SER A 180 -15.15 3.45 -4.63
CA SER A 180 -16.10 2.58 -3.93
C SER A 180 -16.16 1.17 -4.57
N PRO A 181 -16.67 0.14 -3.86
CA PRO A 181 -16.91 -1.16 -4.46
C PRO A 181 -17.81 -1.11 -5.68
N GLU A 182 -18.83 -0.22 -5.70
CA GLU A 182 -19.75 -0.02 -6.82
C GLU A 182 -19.01 0.54 -8.04
N GLU A 183 -18.18 1.57 -7.87
CA GLU A 183 -17.37 2.14 -8.95
C GLU A 183 -16.41 1.13 -9.54
N LEU A 184 -15.91 0.19 -8.73
CA LEU A 184 -15.04 -0.90 -9.16
C LEU A 184 -15.81 -2.10 -9.75
N GLY A 185 -17.15 -2.11 -9.71
CA GLY A 185 -18.00 -3.23 -10.13
C GLY A 185 -17.84 -4.47 -9.26
N LEU A 186 -17.48 -4.26 -7.98
CA LEU A 186 -17.25 -5.30 -6.97
C LEU A 186 -18.43 -5.47 -5.99
N ASP A 187 -19.50 -4.70 -6.13
CA ASP A 187 -20.72 -4.72 -5.30
C ASP A 187 -21.62 -5.92 -5.57
N LYS A 188 -21.43 -6.63 -6.70
CA LYS A 188 -22.20 -7.81 -7.10
C LYS A 188 -22.03 -8.94 -6.08
N GLU A 189 -23.07 -9.74 -5.87
CA GLU A 189 -23.01 -10.93 -4.99
C GLU A 189 -21.89 -11.87 -5.41
N GLU A 190 -21.81 -12.20 -6.70
CA GLU A 190 -20.71 -12.96 -7.29
C GLU A 190 -19.94 -12.11 -8.30
N CYS A 191 -18.61 -12.14 -8.21
CA CYS A 191 -17.70 -11.53 -9.18
C CYS A 191 -16.93 -12.60 -9.93
N SER A 192 -16.98 -12.53 -11.25
CA SER A 192 -16.17 -13.38 -12.11
C SER A 192 -14.68 -13.01 -12.00
N ARG A 193 -13.79 -13.91 -12.45
CA ARG A 193 -12.35 -13.60 -12.58
C ARG A 193 -12.10 -12.37 -13.44
N ARG A 194 -12.97 -12.12 -14.43
CA ARG A 194 -12.88 -10.95 -15.30
C ARG A 194 -13.25 -9.67 -14.56
N ASP A 195 -14.29 -9.69 -13.72
CA ASP A 195 -14.67 -8.53 -12.89
C ASP A 195 -13.53 -8.13 -11.95
N ILE A 196 -12.93 -9.11 -11.27
CA ILE A 196 -11.77 -8.88 -10.39
C ILE A 196 -10.57 -8.30 -11.17
N ALA A 197 -10.29 -8.82 -12.36
CA ALA A 197 -9.19 -8.32 -13.19
C ALA A 197 -9.47 -6.89 -13.71
N ASN A 198 -10.71 -6.59 -14.07
CA ASN A 198 -11.12 -5.25 -14.49
C ASN A 198 -10.99 -4.24 -13.33
N ALA A 199 -11.48 -4.59 -12.14
CA ALA A 199 -11.34 -3.75 -10.94
C ALA A 199 -9.87 -3.45 -10.63
N ALA A 200 -9.00 -4.47 -10.68
CA ALA A 200 -7.57 -4.28 -10.49
C ALA A 200 -6.95 -3.36 -11.56
N GLY A 201 -7.42 -3.47 -12.82
CA GLY A 201 -7.05 -2.58 -13.93
C GLY A 201 -7.45 -1.13 -13.64
N MET A 202 -8.72 -0.90 -13.30
CA MET A 202 -9.24 0.44 -12.97
C MET A 202 -8.47 1.10 -11.82
N ILE A 203 -8.13 0.35 -10.77
CA ILE A 203 -7.30 0.85 -9.67
C ILE A 203 -5.93 1.30 -10.19
N MET A 204 -5.32 0.49 -11.06
CA MET A 204 -4.01 0.82 -11.61
C MET A 204 -4.04 2.01 -12.57
N ASP A 205 -5.10 2.14 -13.36
CA ASP A 205 -5.32 3.28 -14.24
C ASP A 205 -5.41 4.58 -13.43
N LYS A 206 -6.10 4.57 -12.28
CA LYS A 206 -6.16 5.74 -11.40
C LYS A 206 -4.80 6.08 -10.77
N ILE A 207 -3.99 5.09 -10.41
CA ILE A 207 -2.61 5.32 -9.97
C ILE A 207 -1.78 5.92 -11.10
N THR A 208 -1.95 5.43 -12.33
CA THR A 208 -1.23 5.92 -13.51
C THR A 208 -1.62 7.37 -13.85
N GLU A 209 -2.92 7.71 -13.83
CA GLU A 209 -3.41 9.08 -14.01
C GLU A 209 -2.77 10.05 -13.01
N LEU A 210 -2.70 9.66 -11.73
CA LEU A 210 -2.06 10.48 -10.69
C LEU A 210 -0.56 10.63 -10.94
N TRP A 211 0.10 9.56 -11.39
CA TRP A 211 1.53 9.56 -11.69
C TRP A 211 1.83 10.46 -12.91
N GLU A 212 1.07 10.33 -13.99
CA GLU A 212 1.23 11.14 -15.19
C GLU A 212 1.02 12.64 -14.95
N ALA A 213 0.12 13.01 -14.05
CA ALA A 213 -0.13 14.39 -13.68
C ALA A 213 1.10 15.07 -13.01
N GLU A 214 2.04 14.27 -12.48
CA GLU A 214 3.23 14.78 -11.77
C GLU A 214 4.53 14.73 -12.60
N VAL A 215 4.57 13.95 -13.67
CA VAL A 215 5.79 13.80 -14.50
C VAL A 215 5.76 14.61 -15.80
N LYS A 216 4.70 15.36 -16.02
CA LYS A 216 4.55 16.28 -17.17
C LYS A 216 5.32 17.58 -16.99
#